data_e1be449cc3f9ad44f47fbff1b321794b
#
_entry.id   e1be449cc3f9ad44f47fbff1b321794b
#
_cell.length_a   1.000
_cell.length_b   1.000
_cell.length_c   1.000
_cell.angle_alpha   90.00
_cell.angle_beta   90.00
_cell.angle_gamma   90.00
#
_symmetry.space_group_name_H-M   'P 1'
#
loop_
_entity.id
_entity.type
_entity.pdbx_description
1 polymer ?
#
loop_
_entity_poly.entity_id
_entity_poly.type
_entity_poly.pdbx_seq_one_letter_code
_entity_poly.pdbx_strand_id
1 'polypeptide(L)'
;MVKFPFYKIYKSVIVETHNFASLQWIPIFLLVFLFCFASCHKPESTGRLQVYFDTKVDNHALQYDVLDYVNDAGNHYEVNEVRYFISRVVLTKADGTQVSITDGEGIHYYDSDISSTHNWLIADELPVGEYESISFVFGLDEAQNVTGYFVNPPETNMAWPVPIGGGYHYMQINGKWLNTNDELTPFCLHTGIGQTYQEGEITGFVHNFFTITLSLSSFEIMESETSALTLVMNVNNWFRDPNVYDFNVWGGAIMQNQAAQEVLRANGKNVFSVRL
;
A
#
# COMPACT_ATOMS: atom_id res chain seq x y z
N MET A 1 23.29 35.16 61.93
CA MET A 1 23.13 35.89 63.18
C MET A 1 22.21 37.10 62.94
N VAL A 2 21.18 37.24 63.84
CA VAL A 2 20.25 38.38 63.99
C VAL A 2 18.99 38.24 63.12
N LYS A 3 17.95 37.75 63.67
CA LYS A 3 16.85 38.09 64.57
C LYS A 3 15.74 38.93 63.92
N PHE A 4 14.53 38.36 64.06
CA PHE A 4 13.16 38.87 63.90
C PHE A 4 12.89 40.20 64.63
N PRO A 5 11.75 40.93 64.42
CA PRO A 5 10.48 40.46 64.99
C PRO A 5 9.17 40.74 64.22
N PHE A 6 8.14 40.07 64.68
CA PHE A 6 6.69 40.18 64.51
C PHE A 6 6.10 41.57 64.68
N TYR A 7 5.01 41.89 63.96
CA TYR A 7 3.87 42.63 64.49
C TYR A 7 2.53 42.17 63.96
N LYS A 8 1.61 41.88 64.84
CA LYS A 8 0.25 41.46 64.70
C LYS A 8 -0.64 42.69 64.77
N ILE A 9 -1.55 42.93 63.85
CA ILE A 9 -2.69 43.85 64.05
C ILE A 9 -3.97 43.17 63.62
N TYR A 10 -4.86 42.94 64.59
CA TYR A 10 -6.27 42.56 64.41
C TYR A 10 -7.07 43.81 64.01
N LYS A 11 -7.93 43.68 63.00
CA LYS A 11 -9.13 44.52 62.86
C LYS A 11 -10.31 43.64 62.49
N SER A 12 -11.27 43.60 63.40
CA SER A 12 -12.60 43.07 63.27
C SER A 12 -13.42 43.91 62.27
N VAL A 13 -14.09 43.26 61.34
CA VAL A 13 -15.13 43.88 60.54
C VAL A 13 -16.38 43.00 60.65
N ILE A 14 -17.44 43.69 61.05
CA ILE A 14 -18.79 43.22 61.28
C ILE A 14 -19.39 42.81 59.91
N VAL A 15 -19.97 41.61 59.84
CA VAL A 15 -20.71 41.15 58.65
C VAL A 15 -22.20 41.39 58.86
N GLU A 16 -22.75 42.29 58.08
CA GLU A 16 -24.19 42.45 57.94
C GLU A 16 -24.73 41.33 57.02
N THR A 17 -25.75 40.64 57.55
CA THR A 17 -26.47 39.60 56.84
C THR A 17 -27.55 40.25 55.96
N HIS A 18 -27.36 40.23 54.64
CA HIS A 18 -28.49 40.50 53.71
C HIS A 18 -29.06 39.14 53.21
N ASN A 19 -30.38 39.01 53.39
CA ASN A 19 -31.21 37.91 52.91
C ASN A 19 -31.07 37.72 51.39
N PHE A 20 -30.57 36.57 50.96
CA PHE A 20 -30.76 36.09 49.59
C PHE A 20 -31.87 35.07 49.51
N ALA A 21 -33.05 35.55 49.16
CA ALA A 21 -34.10 34.70 48.56
C ALA A 21 -33.88 34.76 47.03
N SER A 22 -34.02 33.61 46.39
CA SER A 22 -34.11 33.41 44.92
C SER A 22 -32.80 33.12 44.16
N LEU A 23 -32.30 31.87 44.29
CA LEU A 23 -31.50 31.28 43.22
C LEU A 23 -31.65 29.74 43.22
N GLN A 24 -32.88 29.27 43.04
CA GLN A 24 -33.14 27.81 42.93
C GLN A 24 -33.49 27.33 41.52
N TRP A 25 -33.42 28.18 40.50
CA TRP A 25 -33.85 27.84 39.14
C TRP A 25 -32.74 27.69 38.12
N ILE A 26 -31.50 28.04 38.45
CA ILE A 26 -30.38 27.99 37.52
C ILE A 26 -29.80 26.57 37.29
N PRO A 27 -29.77 25.63 38.25
CA PRO A 27 -29.16 24.30 37.98
C PRO A 27 -30.02 23.41 37.08
N ILE A 28 -31.37 23.62 37.00
CA ILE A 28 -32.22 22.73 36.20
C ILE A 28 -32.11 23.05 34.70
N PHE A 29 -31.93 24.32 34.33
CA PHE A 29 -31.71 24.67 32.91
C PHE A 29 -30.35 24.28 32.41
N LEU A 30 -29.30 24.30 33.24
CA LEU A 30 -27.96 23.88 32.87
C LEU A 30 -27.86 22.34 32.72
N LEU A 31 -28.65 21.57 33.50
CA LEU A 31 -28.69 20.12 33.38
C LEU A 31 -29.46 19.66 32.13
N VAL A 32 -30.50 20.35 31.72
CA VAL A 32 -31.23 20.03 30.49
C VAL A 32 -30.43 20.38 29.24
N PHE A 33 -29.59 21.41 29.28
CA PHE A 33 -28.73 21.77 28.13
C PHE A 33 -27.53 20.80 27.94
N LEU A 34 -27.07 20.11 29.00
CA LEU A 34 -26.01 19.11 28.90
C LEU A 34 -26.50 17.78 28.30
N PHE A 35 -27.80 17.47 28.36
CA PHE A 35 -28.34 16.25 27.78
C PHE A 35 -28.66 16.34 26.27
N CYS A 36 -28.69 17.53 25.69
CA CYS A 36 -28.96 17.72 24.25
C CYS A 36 -27.73 17.47 23.35
N PHE A 37 -26.54 17.23 23.91
CA PHE A 37 -25.32 16.90 23.13
C PHE A 37 -24.89 15.43 23.23
N ALA A 38 -25.70 14.56 23.81
CA ALA A 38 -25.56 13.14 23.58
C ALA A 38 -26.05 12.87 22.13
N SER A 39 -25.24 13.28 21.14
CA SER A 39 -25.38 12.81 19.77
C SER A 39 -25.25 11.29 19.85
N CYS A 40 -26.35 10.57 19.72
CA CYS A 40 -26.32 9.14 19.43
C CYS A 40 -25.57 9.00 18.09
N HIS A 41 -24.25 8.83 18.13
CA HIS A 41 -23.52 8.30 17.00
C HIS A 41 -24.07 6.88 16.81
N LYS A 42 -24.98 6.73 15.84
CA LYS A 42 -25.32 5.40 15.34
C LYS A 42 -23.98 4.81 14.88
N PRO A 43 -23.61 3.60 15.33
CA PRO A 43 -22.41 2.95 14.81
C PRO A 43 -22.49 2.94 13.28
N GLU A 44 -21.42 3.32 12.63
CA GLU A 44 -21.34 3.30 11.17
C GLU A 44 -21.53 1.85 10.71
N SER A 45 -22.43 1.63 9.76
CA SER A 45 -22.60 0.29 9.19
C SER A 45 -21.36 -0.10 8.43
N THR A 46 -20.91 -1.35 8.57
CA THR A 46 -19.68 -1.86 7.96
C THR A 46 -19.93 -3.12 7.14
N GLY A 47 -19.03 -3.38 6.21
CA GLY A 47 -18.92 -4.61 5.45
C GLY A 47 -17.46 -5.02 5.28
N ARG A 48 -17.20 -6.05 4.48
CA ARG A 48 -15.84 -6.57 4.23
C ARG A 48 -15.47 -6.49 2.76
N LEU A 49 -14.16 -6.54 2.50
CA LEU A 49 -13.62 -6.60 1.14
C LEU A 49 -12.78 -7.87 0.97
N GLN A 50 -13.06 -8.60 -0.11
CA GLN A 50 -12.24 -9.67 -0.64
C GLN A 50 -11.53 -9.17 -1.90
N VAL A 51 -10.21 -9.15 -1.89
CA VAL A 51 -9.39 -8.87 -3.08
C VAL A 51 -8.86 -10.18 -3.64
N TYR A 52 -9.09 -10.41 -4.92
CA TYR A 52 -8.47 -11.48 -5.69
C TYR A 52 -7.34 -10.92 -6.55
N PHE A 53 -6.34 -11.73 -6.82
CA PHE A 53 -5.21 -11.38 -7.68
C PHE A 53 -5.15 -12.34 -8.85
N ASP A 54 -5.04 -11.79 -10.05
CA ASP A 54 -4.99 -12.54 -11.30
C ASP A 54 -3.83 -12.02 -12.16
N THR A 55 -3.26 -12.90 -12.97
CA THR A 55 -2.14 -12.55 -13.86
C THR A 55 -2.45 -13.01 -15.26
N LYS A 56 -2.22 -12.14 -16.24
CA LYS A 56 -2.49 -12.40 -17.66
C LYS A 56 -1.35 -11.88 -18.53
N VAL A 57 -1.33 -12.36 -19.78
CA VAL A 57 -0.59 -11.73 -20.87
C VAL A 57 -1.60 -11.31 -21.93
N ASP A 58 -1.77 -10.00 -22.08
CA ASP A 58 -2.77 -9.36 -22.93
C ASP A 58 -4.21 -9.87 -22.64
N ASN A 59 -4.79 -10.68 -23.52
CA ASN A 59 -6.16 -11.15 -23.38
C ASN A 59 -6.28 -12.59 -22.83
N HIS A 60 -5.15 -13.22 -22.48
CA HIS A 60 -5.11 -14.61 -22.05
C HIS A 60 -4.58 -14.74 -20.63
N ALA A 61 -5.12 -15.66 -19.84
CA ALA A 61 -4.53 -16.02 -18.55
C ALA A 61 -3.08 -16.46 -18.76
N LEU A 62 -2.19 -16.01 -17.86
CA LEU A 62 -0.77 -16.40 -17.93
C LEU A 62 -0.65 -17.92 -17.77
N GLN A 63 0.09 -18.54 -18.68
CA GLN A 63 0.55 -19.93 -18.58
C GLN A 63 2.04 -19.90 -18.31
N TYR A 64 2.44 -20.55 -17.24
CA TYR A 64 3.84 -20.61 -16.83
C TYR A 64 4.59 -21.67 -17.64
N ASP A 65 5.90 -21.45 -17.81
CA ASP A 65 6.82 -22.39 -18.50
C ASP A 65 6.50 -22.65 -19.98
N VAL A 66 5.79 -21.72 -20.62
CA VAL A 66 5.39 -21.81 -22.03
C VAL A 66 5.96 -20.64 -22.82
N LEU A 67 6.85 -20.93 -23.78
CA LEU A 67 7.48 -19.93 -24.66
C LEU A 67 6.50 -19.52 -25.79
N ASP A 68 5.46 -18.79 -25.43
CA ASP A 68 4.37 -18.40 -26.34
C ASP A 68 4.11 -16.90 -26.38
N TYR A 69 4.81 -16.13 -25.56
CA TYR A 69 4.58 -14.70 -25.45
C TYR A 69 5.56 -13.90 -26.29
N VAL A 70 5.09 -12.76 -26.79
CA VAL A 70 5.90 -11.80 -27.55
C VAL A 70 5.65 -10.41 -26.99
N ASN A 71 6.70 -9.69 -26.61
CA ASN A 71 6.60 -8.32 -26.20
C ASN A 71 6.68 -7.34 -27.38
N ASP A 72 6.49 -6.03 -27.15
CA ASP A 72 6.49 -5.01 -28.19
C ASP A 72 7.87 -4.80 -28.86
N ALA A 73 8.96 -5.27 -28.25
CA ALA A 73 10.30 -5.33 -28.87
C ALA A 73 10.47 -6.53 -29.82
N GLY A 74 9.50 -7.44 -29.87
CA GLY A 74 9.57 -8.67 -30.65
C GLY A 74 10.32 -9.80 -29.94
N ASN A 75 10.62 -9.68 -28.65
CA ASN A 75 11.24 -10.77 -27.90
C ASN A 75 10.20 -11.86 -27.60
N HIS A 76 10.48 -13.08 -28.01
CA HIS A 76 9.74 -14.26 -27.58
C HIS A 76 10.17 -14.64 -26.17
N TYR A 77 9.22 -14.86 -25.25
CA TYR A 77 9.53 -15.13 -23.86
C TYR A 77 8.53 -16.09 -23.19
N GLU A 78 8.97 -16.69 -22.10
CA GLU A 78 8.16 -17.41 -21.14
C GLU A 78 8.28 -16.80 -19.76
N VAL A 79 7.28 -16.99 -18.91
CA VAL A 79 7.31 -16.61 -17.49
C VAL A 79 7.30 -17.91 -16.68
N ASN A 80 8.22 -18.01 -15.71
CA ASN A 80 8.29 -19.17 -14.82
C ASN A 80 7.70 -18.87 -13.45
N GLU A 81 7.76 -17.60 -13.00
CA GLU A 81 7.35 -17.19 -11.65
C GLU A 81 7.04 -15.70 -11.61
N VAL A 82 6.04 -15.33 -10.82
CA VAL A 82 5.70 -13.92 -10.51
C VAL A 82 5.50 -13.76 -9.01
N ARG A 83 6.25 -12.84 -8.41
CA ARG A 83 6.12 -12.44 -7.00
C ARG A 83 6.15 -10.93 -6.89
N TYR A 84 5.34 -10.36 -6.00
CA TYR A 84 5.38 -8.92 -5.72
C TYR A 84 4.71 -8.57 -4.39
N PHE A 85 4.99 -7.36 -3.93
CA PHE A 85 4.23 -6.73 -2.86
C PHE A 85 3.34 -5.62 -3.40
N ILE A 86 2.16 -5.49 -2.81
CA ILE A 86 1.42 -4.24 -2.78
C ILE A 86 1.33 -3.77 -1.32
N SER A 87 1.29 -2.46 -1.12
CA SER A 87 1.21 -1.87 0.21
C SER A 87 0.41 -0.57 0.20
N ARG A 88 0.11 -0.02 1.38
CA ARG A 88 -0.61 1.25 1.52
C ARG A 88 -1.92 1.29 0.71
N VAL A 89 -2.72 0.25 0.81
CA VAL A 89 -3.99 0.16 0.08
C VAL A 89 -4.99 1.14 0.67
N VAL A 90 -5.60 1.94 -0.21
CA VAL A 90 -6.60 2.96 0.14
C VAL A 90 -7.79 2.84 -0.80
N LEU A 91 -8.99 2.80 -0.25
CA LEU A 91 -10.24 2.95 -0.98
C LEU A 91 -10.71 4.39 -0.88
N THR A 92 -11.17 4.98 -1.98
CA THR A 92 -11.71 6.35 -2.00
C THR A 92 -13.19 6.30 -2.35
N LYS A 93 -14.03 6.90 -1.51
CA LYS A 93 -15.46 7.05 -1.75
C LYS A 93 -15.73 8.17 -2.78
N ALA A 94 -16.94 8.18 -3.35
CA ALA A 94 -17.37 9.20 -4.30
C ALA A 94 -17.37 10.64 -3.74
N ASP A 95 -17.42 10.81 -2.41
CA ASP A 95 -17.29 12.10 -1.73
C ASP A 95 -15.83 12.51 -1.46
N GLY A 96 -14.87 11.70 -1.88
CA GLY A 96 -13.44 11.91 -1.66
C GLY A 96 -12.93 11.39 -0.30
N THR A 97 -13.78 10.80 0.53
CA THR A 97 -13.34 10.19 1.79
C THR A 97 -12.44 9.00 1.53
N GLN A 98 -11.27 8.99 2.16
CA GLN A 98 -10.29 7.90 2.04
C GLN A 98 -10.37 6.94 3.21
N VAL A 99 -10.37 5.65 2.91
CA VAL A 99 -10.36 4.55 3.87
C VAL A 99 -9.11 3.72 3.63
N SER A 100 -8.15 3.83 4.55
CA SER A 100 -6.91 3.04 4.49
C SER A 100 -7.14 1.64 5.04
N ILE A 101 -6.61 0.64 4.35
CA ILE A 101 -6.57 -0.74 4.85
C ILE A 101 -5.44 -0.87 5.86
N THR A 102 -5.75 -1.42 7.04
CA THR A 102 -4.79 -1.61 8.15
C THR A 102 -4.50 -3.09 8.42
N ASP A 103 -5.32 -3.98 7.91
CA ASP A 103 -5.08 -5.43 7.96
C ASP A 103 -3.72 -5.78 7.34
N GLY A 104 -2.90 -6.57 8.05
CA GLY A 104 -1.53 -6.87 7.64
C GLY A 104 -0.65 -5.61 7.44
N GLU A 105 -0.91 -4.51 8.17
CA GLU A 105 -0.28 -3.20 7.96
C GLU A 105 -0.47 -2.64 6.55
N GLY A 106 -1.56 -3.05 5.88
CA GLY A 106 -1.88 -2.70 4.51
C GLY A 106 -0.93 -3.29 3.47
N ILE A 107 -0.23 -4.39 3.82
CA ILE A 107 0.70 -5.10 2.94
C ILE A 107 0.07 -6.42 2.50
N HIS A 108 0.17 -6.73 1.22
CA HIS A 108 -0.13 -8.04 0.67
C HIS A 108 1.02 -8.53 -0.19
N TYR A 109 1.41 -9.79 0.01
CA TYR A 109 2.39 -10.52 -0.79
C TYR A 109 1.66 -11.45 -1.76
N TYR A 110 2.03 -11.37 -3.03
CA TYR A 110 1.57 -12.30 -4.07
C TYR A 110 2.73 -13.19 -4.52
N ASP A 111 2.45 -14.48 -4.66
CA ASP A 111 3.38 -15.48 -5.17
C ASP A 111 2.61 -16.46 -6.06
N SER A 112 2.99 -16.59 -7.33
CA SER A 112 2.35 -17.47 -8.30
C SER A 112 2.31 -18.94 -7.88
N ASP A 113 3.26 -19.37 -7.04
CA ASP A 113 3.37 -20.74 -6.58
C ASP A 113 2.60 -21.01 -5.28
N ILE A 114 2.10 -19.96 -4.61
CA ILE A 114 1.40 -20.07 -3.33
C ILE A 114 -0.04 -19.59 -3.48
N SER A 115 -0.96 -20.51 -3.76
CA SER A 115 -2.36 -20.20 -4.06
C SER A 115 -3.09 -19.42 -2.96
N SER A 116 -2.67 -19.54 -1.68
CA SER A 116 -3.25 -18.75 -0.58
C SER A 116 -2.96 -17.25 -0.71
N THR A 117 -1.93 -16.85 -1.46
CA THR A 117 -1.60 -15.45 -1.73
C THR A 117 -2.38 -14.84 -2.90
N HIS A 118 -3.13 -15.67 -3.65
CA HIS A 118 -3.93 -15.20 -4.79
C HIS A 118 -5.24 -14.51 -4.35
N ASN A 119 -5.48 -14.45 -3.07
CA ASN A 119 -6.62 -13.73 -2.50
C ASN A 119 -6.30 -13.17 -1.12
N TRP A 120 -6.97 -12.08 -0.78
CA TRP A 120 -6.83 -11.39 0.49
C TRP A 120 -8.21 -10.99 1.00
N LEU A 121 -8.70 -11.72 2.00
CA LEU A 121 -9.87 -11.29 2.76
C LEU A 121 -9.41 -10.28 3.81
N ILE A 122 -9.70 -9.02 3.56
CA ILE A 122 -9.32 -7.92 4.44
C ILE A 122 -10.10 -8.04 5.74
N ALA A 123 -9.38 -8.11 6.87
CA ALA A 123 -9.98 -8.27 8.19
C ALA A 123 -10.61 -6.97 8.72
N ASP A 124 -10.24 -5.82 8.15
CA ASP A 124 -10.84 -4.52 8.51
C ASP A 124 -12.33 -4.51 8.22
N GLU A 125 -13.11 -3.97 9.13
CA GLU A 125 -14.49 -3.62 8.88
C GLU A 125 -14.55 -2.25 8.18
N LEU A 126 -15.02 -2.23 6.93
CA LEU A 126 -14.98 -1.06 6.07
C LEU A 126 -16.34 -0.35 6.07
N PRO A 127 -16.38 0.99 6.12
CA PRO A 127 -17.61 1.74 6.05
C PRO A 127 -18.42 1.43 4.79
N VAL A 128 -19.73 1.18 4.92
CA VAL A 128 -20.61 0.92 3.76
C VAL A 128 -20.68 2.13 2.83
N GLY A 129 -20.96 1.87 1.56
CA GLY A 129 -21.22 2.88 0.53
C GLY A 129 -20.45 2.63 -0.76
N GLU A 130 -20.64 3.56 -1.70
CA GLU A 130 -19.99 3.52 -3.01
C GLU A 130 -18.55 4.00 -2.94
N TYR A 131 -17.66 3.27 -3.61
CA TYR A 131 -16.25 3.59 -3.75
C TYR A 131 -15.91 3.79 -5.23
N GLU A 132 -15.19 4.86 -5.54
CA GLU A 132 -14.85 5.24 -6.91
C GLU A 132 -13.44 4.82 -7.33
N SER A 133 -12.56 4.53 -6.36
CA SER A 133 -11.20 4.08 -6.67
C SER A 133 -10.59 3.23 -5.56
N ILE A 134 -9.65 2.39 -5.98
CA ILE A 134 -8.66 1.72 -5.13
C ILE A 134 -7.27 2.20 -5.53
N SER A 135 -6.47 2.60 -4.56
CA SER A 135 -5.06 2.94 -4.79
C SER A 135 -4.15 2.11 -3.89
N PHE A 136 -2.96 1.83 -4.35
CA PHE A 136 -1.94 1.12 -3.59
C PHE A 136 -0.54 1.50 -4.07
N VAL A 137 0.44 1.29 -3.22
CA VAL A 137 1.86 1.32 -3.58
C VAL A 137 2.22 -0.06 -4.15
N PHE A 138 2.80 -0.10 -5.34
CA PHE A 138 3.47 -1.28 -5.86
C PHE A 138 4.87 -1.35 -5.27
N GLY A 139 5.14 -2.44 -4.53
CA GLY A 139 6.31 -2.59 -3.66
C GLY A 139 6.01 -2.18 -2.21
N LEU A 140 7.06 -1.79 -1.51
CA LEU A 140 7.04 -1.31 -0.12
C LEU A 140 7.59 0.11 -0.08
N ASP A 141 6.94 1.01 0.65
CA ASP A 141 7.47 2.36 0.86
C ASP A 141 8.68 2.34 1.81
N GLU A 142 9.34 3.49 1.98
CA GLU A 142 10.55 3.59 2.80
C GLU A 142 10.34 3.13 4.25
N ALA A 143 9.17 3.37 4.81
CA ALA A 143 8.86 3.02 6.20
C ALA A 143 8.65 1.50 6.38
N GLN A 144 8.16 0.82 5.35
CA GLN A 144 7.88 -0.62 5.35
C GLN A 144 9.03 -1.44 4.76
N ASN A 145 9.87 -0.84 3.90
CA ASN A 145 10.97 -1.55 3.25
C ASN A 145 12.23 -1.63 4.14
N VAL A 146 12.09 -2.22 5.30
CA VAL A 146 13.16 -2.33 6.30
C VAL A 146 13.71 -3.76 6.35
N THR A 147 15.03 -3.92 6.23
CA THR A 147 15.70 -5.23 6.33
C THR A 147 15.31 -5.94 7.64
N GLY A 148 14.82 -7.17 7.53
CA GLY A 148 14.40 -7.98 8.70
C GLY A 148 12.99 -7.66 9.21
N TYR A 149 12.21 -6.85 8.51
CA TYR A 149 10.82 -6.57 8.84
C TYR A 149 9.97 -7.86 8.82
N PHE A 150 10.06 -8.65 7.74
CA PHE A 150 9.47 -9.99 7.71
C PHE A 150 10.44 -10.99 8.34
N VAL A 151 9.93 -11.82 9.25
CA VAL A 151 10.74 -12.80 10.00
C VAL A 151 10.48 -14.26 9.58
N ASN A 152 9.41 -14.50 8.83
CA ASN A 152 9.00 -15.81 8.36
C ASN A 152 8.88 -15.84 6.83
N PRO A 153 9.08 -17.01 6.18
CA PRO A 153 8.65 -17.20 4.80
C PRO A 153 7.11 -17.18 4.69
N PRO A 154 6.55 -16.82 3.52
CA PRO A 154 7.30 -16.68 2.26
C PRO A 154 7.96 -15.29 2.05
N GLU A 155 7.55 -14.25 2.76
CA GLU A 155 7.97 -12.87 2.54
C GLU A 155 9.48 -12.66 2.73
N THR A 156 10.12 -13.41 3.64
CA THR A 156 11.59 -13.37 3.84
C THR A 156 12.37 -13.78 2.59
N ASN A 157 11.76 -14.58 1.67
CA ASN A 157 12.39 -14.99 0.42
C ASN A 157 12.52 -13.83 -0.57
N MET A 158 11.83 -12.71 -0.31
CA MET A 158 11.92 -11.47 -1.07
C MET A 158 13.03 -10.54 -0.56
N ALA A 159 13.89 -10.94 0.36
CA ALA A 159 14.94 -10.09 0.90
C ALA A 159 15.86 -9.53 -0.19
N TRP A 160 16.03 -8.18 -0.21
CA TRP A 160 16.97 -7.50 -1.09
C TRP A 160 18.36 -7.49 -0.46
N PRO A 161 19.44 -7.72 -1.23
CA PRO A 161 20.79 -7.80 -0.66
C PRO A 161 21.20 -6.50 0.03
N VAL A 162 21.68 -6.60 1.27
CA VAL A 162 22.10 -5.46 2.09
C VAL A 162 23.16 -4.58 1.41
N PRO A 163 24.18 -5.13 0.71
CA PRO A 163 25.19 -4.29 0.06
C PRO A 163 24.67 -3.38 -1.05
N ILE A 164 23.47 -3.65 -1.58
CA ILE A 164 22.84 -2.86 -2.64
C ILE A 164 21.54 -2.17 -2.18
N GLY A 165 21.38 -1.97 -0.86
CA GLY A 165 20.31 -1.15 -0.27
C GLY A 165 19.49 -1.85 0.81
N GLY A 166 19.45 -3.16 0.87
CA GLY A 166 18.66 -3.92 1.85
C GLY A 166 17.15 -3.77 1.64
N GLY A 167 16.37 -4.21 2.63
CA GLY A 167 14.92 -4.29 2.52
C GLY A 167 14.49 -5.52 1.72
N TYR A 168 13.55 -5.34 0.79
CA TYR A 168 12.93 -6.42 0.02
C TYR A 168 12.81 -6.06 -1.46
N HIS A 169 12.74 -7.10 -2.30
CA HIS A 169 12.29 -6.94 -3.68
C HIS A 169 10.87 -6.38 -3.68
N TYR A 170 10.58 -5.45 -4.58
CA TYR A 170 9.21 -5.01 -4.83
C TYR A 170 8.50 -6.00 -5.75
N MET A 171 9.26 -6.56 -6.70
CA MET A 171 8.81 -7.56 -7.65
C MET A 171 9.95 -8.50 -8.03
N GLN A 172 9.59 -9.75 -8.30
CA GLN A 172 10.39 -10.74 -9.01
C GLN A 172 9.52 -11.34 -10.11
N ILE A 173 9.90 -11.15 -11.38
CA ILE A 173 9.38 -11.91 -12.50
C ILE A 173 10.55 -12.68 -13.08
N ASN A 174 10.50 -14.00 -12.98
CA ASN A 174 11.48 -14.90 -13.53
C ASN A 174 10.96 -15.56 -14.82
N GLY A 175 11.84 -15.77 -15.77
CA GLY A 175 11.48 -16.39 -17.03
C GLY A 175 12.68 -16.55 -17.95
N LYS A 176 12.40 -16.77 -19.23
CA LYS A 176 13.43 -16.86 -20.27
C LYS A 176 12.93 -16.18 -21.54
N TRP A 177 13.86 -15.68 -22.35
CA TRP A 177 13.57 -15.15 -23.67
C TRP A 177 14.52 -15.77 -24.73
N LEU A 178 14.10 -15.76 -25.99
CA LEU A 178 14.99 -16.04 -27.09
C LEU A 178 15.83 -14.81 -27.38
N ASN A 179 17.14 -14.92 -27.22
CA ASN A 179 18.06 -13.86 -27.56
C ASN A 179 18.29 -13.76 -29.08
N THR A 180 19.13 -12.81 -29.50
CA THR A 180 19.43 -12.59 -30.94
C THR A 180 20.12 -13.76 -31.64
N ASN A 181 20.58 -14.77 -30.90
CA ASN A 181 21.18 -16.00 -31.43
C ASN A 181 20.19 -17.18 -31.40
N ASP A 182 18.89 -16.95 -31.13
CA ASP A 182 17.88 -17.97 -30.90
C ASP A 182 18.19 -18.88 -29.71
N GLU A 183 18.95 -18.39 -28.72
CA GLU A 183 19.26 -19.14 -27.49
C GLU A 183 18.30 -18.73 -26.37
N LEU A 184 17.77 -19.73 -25.66
CA LEU A 184 16.90 -19.50 -24.52
C LEU A 184 17.71 -19.00 -23.33
N THR A 185 17.57 -17.71 -23.01
CA THR A 185 18.36 -16.99 -22.01
C THR A 185 17.49 -16.65 -20.81
N PRO A 186 17.91 -16.90 -19.56
CA PRO A 186 17.10 -16.58 -18.37
C PRO A 186 17.05 -15.08 -18.11
N PHE A 187 15.88 -14.60 -17.65
CA PHE A 187 15.74 -13.29 -17.05
C PHE A 187 15.23 -13.37 -15.60
N CYS A 188 15.69 -12.41 -14.81
CA CYS A 188 15.26 -12.15 -13.44
C CYS A 188 14.95 -10.64 -13.35
N LEU A 189 13.72 -10.26 -13.69
CA LEU A 189 13.27 -8.88 -13.58
C LEU A 189 12.93 -8.57 -12.12
N HIS A 190 13.99 -8.37 -11.36
CA HIS A 190 13.91 -8.08 -9.96
C HIS A 190 14.01 -6.57 -9.73
N THR A 191 12.92 -5.95 -9.26
CA THR A 191 12.88 -4.55 -8.88
C THR A 191 12.90 -4.38 -7.37
N GLY A 192 13.49 -3.28 -6.92
CA GLY A 192 13.62 -2.96 -5.51
C GLY A 192 14.30 -1.59 -5.34
N ILE A 193 15.10 -1.44 -4.28
CA ILE A 193 15.95 -0.25 -4.12
C ILE A 193 17.02 -0.25 -5.21
N GLY A 194 17.01 0.82 -6.03
CA GLY A 194 18.05 1.07 -7.01
C GLY A 194 19.25 1.81 -6.42
N GLN A 195 20.33 1.89 -7.20
CA GLN A 195 21.58 2.51 -6.77
C GLN A 195 22.00 3.60 -7.76
N THR A 196 22.63 4.65 -7.22
CA THR A 196 23.40 5.62 -8.00
C THR A 196 24.89 5.32 -7.80
N TYR A 197 25.67 5.50 -8.87
CA TYR A 197 27.10 5.18 -8.87
C TYR A 197 27.94 6.39 -9.26
N GLN A 198 29.11 6.53 -8.63
CA GLN A 198 30.17 7.42 -9.08
C GLN A 198 31.49 6.64 -9.00
N GLU A 199 32.23 6.61 -10.10
CA GLU A 199 33.51 5.89 -10.22
C GLU A 199 33.45 4.41 -9.81
N GLY A 200 32.26 3.78 -9.98
CA GLY A 200 32.03 2.38 -9.64
C GLY A 200 31.53 2.14 -8.20
N GLU A 201 31.54 3.17 -7.36
CA GLU A 201 31.06 3.08 -5.97
C GLU A 201 29.61 3.54 -5.86
N ILE A 202 28.84 2.90 -4.96
CA ILE A 202 27.46 3.33 -4.66
C ILE A 202 27.51 4.64 -3.88
N THR A 203 26.86 5.68 -4.42
CA THR A 203 26.79 7.02 -3.81
C THR A 203 25.41 7.37 -3.29
N GLY A 204 24.38 6.55 -3.56
CA GLY A 204 23.02 6.77 -3.08
C GLY A 204 22.07 5.66 -3.53
N PHE A 205 20.86 5.75 -3.03
CA PHE A 205 19.79 4.79 -3.31
C PHE A 205 18.59 5.49 -3.93
N VAL A 206 17.85 4.75 -4.76
CA VAL A 206 16.63 5.22 -5.44
C VAL A 206 15.47 4.29 -5.06
N HIS A 207 14.42 4.87 -4.52
CA HIS A 207 13.20 4.13 -4.22
C HIS A 207 12.36 3.95 -5.49
N ASN A 208 12.27 2.73 -6.00
CA ASN A 208 11.57 2.40 -7.24
C ASN A 208 10.10 2.00 -7.03
N PHE A 209 9.57 2.06 -5.79
CA PHE A 209 8.14 1.90 -5.57
C PHE A 209 7.35 3.05 -6.21
N PHE A 210 6.09 2.82 -6.51
CA PHE A 210 5.20 3.82 -7.12
C PHE A 210 3.75 3.53 -6.77
N THR A 211 2.91 4.56 -6.81
CA THR A 211 1.48 4.44 -6.54
C THR A 211 0.71 4.15 -7.84
N ILE A 212 -0.25 3.23 -7.74
CA ILE A 212 -1.25 2.94 -8.76
C ILE A 212 -2.61 3.32 -8.20
N THR A 213 -3.45 3.95 -9.04
CA THR A 213 -4.84 4.23 -8.72
C THR A 213 -5.72 3.69 -9.84
N LEU A 214 -6.69 2.85 -9.47
CA LEU A 214 -7.62 2.22 -10.39
C LEU A 214 -9.03 2.70 -10.09
N SER A 215 -9.75 3.14 -11.13
CA SER A 215 -11.14 3.55 -10.99
C SER A 215 -12.04 2.32 -10.81
N LEU A 216 -12.99 2.44 -9.88
CA LEU A 216 -14.03 1.45 -9.63
C LEU A 216 -15.34 1.99 -10.21
N SER A 217 -16.01 1.18 -11.04
CA SER A 217 -17.30 1.54 -11.63
C SER A 217 -18.40 0.79 -10.91
N SER A 218 -19.26 1.51 -10.18
CA SER A 218 -20.40 0.90 -9.46
C SER A 218 -19.97 -0.15 -8.41
N PHE A 219 -18.90 0.12 -7.68
CA PHE A 219 -18.44 -0.74 -6.60
C PHE A 219 -18.96 -0.25 -5.27
N GLU A 220 -19.60 -1.14 -4.52
CA GLU A 220 -20.21 -0.83 -3.22
C GLU A 220 -19.77 -1.86 -2.17
N ILE A 221 -19.49 -1.35 -0.96
CA ILE A 221 -19.38 -2.19 0.24
C ILE A 221 -20.74 -2.16 0.93
N MET A 222 -21.35 -3.34 1.05
CA MET A 222 -22.70 -3.53 1.62
C MET A 222 -22.63 -3.94 3.07
N GLU A 223 -23.66 -3.57 3.85
CA GLU A 223 -23.74 -3.84 5.29
C GLU A 223 -23.73 -5.35 5.57
N SER A 224 -22.78 -5.77 6.44
CA SER A 224 -22.63 -7.16 6.89
C SER A 224 -22.32 -8.17 5.77
N GLU A 225 -21.95 -7.69 4.58
CA GLU A 225 -21.60 -8.52 3.43
C GLU A 225 -20.10 -8.44 3.11
N THR A 226 -19.64 -9.34 2.25
CA THR A 226 -18.28 -9.33 1.68
C THR A 226 -18.40 -8.97 0.21
N SER A 227 -18.01 -7.74 -0.12
CA SER A 227 -17.86 -7.29 -1.51
C SER A 227 -16.52 -7.80 -2.06
N ALA A 228 -16.41 -7.98 -3.37
CA ALA A 228 -15.19 -8.54 -3.97
C ALA A 228 -14.76 -7.75 -5.20
N LEU A 229 -13.44 -7.68 -5.40
CA LEU A 229 -12.83 -7.21 -6.64
C LEU A 229 -11.60 -8.05 -6.99
N THR A 230 -11.18 -7.98 -8.26
CA THR A 230 -9.96 -8.65 -8.73
C THR A 230 -8.99 -7.62 -9.26
N LEU A 231 -7.78 -7.58 -8.71
CA LEU A 231 -6.64 -6.86 -9.28
C LEU A 231 -5.97 -7.77 -10.33
N VAL A 232 -5.86 -7.30 -11.56
CA VAL A 232 -5.35 -8.10 -12.69
C VAL A 232 -4.06 -7.47 -13.19
N MET A 233 -2.93 -8.20 -13.06
CA MET A 233 -1.65 -7.82 -13.64
C MET A 233 -1.58 -8.29 -15.10
N ASN A 234 -1.28 -7.39 -16.05
CA ASN A 234 -0.91 -7.77 -17.42
C ASN A 234 0.62 -7.70 -17.57
N VAL A 235 1.26 -8.85 -17.68
CA VAL A 235 2.74 -8.94 -17.74
C VAL A 235 3.30 -8.18 -18.94
N ASN A 236 2.65 -8.24 -20.12
CA ASN A 236 3.15 -7.52 -21.29
C ASN A 236 3.20 -5.99 -21.10
N ASN A 237 2.38 -5.45 -20.19
CA ASN A 237 2.42 -4.01 -19.91
C ASN A 237 3.71 -3.54 -19.22
N TRP A 238 4.45 -4.46 -18.58
CA TRP A 238 5.80 -4.13 -18.10
C TRP A 238 6.77 -3.79 -19.25
N PHE A 239 6.48 -4.23 -20.48
CA PHE A 239 7.39 -4.20 -21.61
C PHE A 239 7.00 -3.21 -22.71
N ARG A 240 5.92 -2.39 -22.54
CA ARG A 240 5.40 -1.58 -23.67
C ARG A 240 5.25 -0.09 -23.42
N ASP A 241 4.51 0.34 -22.45
CA ASP A 241 4.05 1.73 -22.38
C ASP A 241 4.34 2.35 -20.99
N PRO A 242 5.01 3.52 -20.94
CA PRO A 242 5.44 4.42 -22.04
C PRO A 242 6.74 4.01 -22.76
N ASN A 243 7.42 2.94 -22.32
CA ASN A 243 8.71 2.54 -22.86
C ASN A 243 8.69 1.09 -23.32
N VAL A 244 9.20 0.85 -24.53
CA VAL A 244 9.43 -0.53 -24.99
C VAL A 244 10.64 -1.11 -24.25
N TYR A 245 10.44 -2.24 -23.57
CA TYR A 245 11.52 -2.99 -22.92
C TYR A 245 12.01 -4.09 -23.86
N ASP A 246 13.24 -3.95 -24.34
CA ASP A 246 13.90 -4.97 -25.14
C ASP A 246 14.91 -5.74 -24.28
N PHE A 247 14.68 -7.04 -24.10
CA PHE A 247 15.57 -7.92 -23.33
C PHE A 247 16.98 -7.98 -23.93
N ASN A 248 17.14 -7.80 -25.25
CA ASN A 248 18.44 -7.79 -25.91
C ASN A 248 19.22 -6.49 -25.66
N VAL A 249 18.54 -5.43 -25.21
CA VAL A 249 19.16 -4.13 -24.86
C VAL A 249 19.42 -4.05 -23.35
N TRP A 250 18.41 -4.36 -22.55
CA TRP A 250 18.47 -4.19 -21.09
C TRP A 250 19.04 -5.41 -20.38
N GLY A 251 18.95 -6.60 -21.02
CA GLY A 251 19.28 -7.87 -20.38
C GLY A 251 18.21 -8.35 -19.41
N GLY A 252 18.48 -9.50 -18.79
CA GLY A 252 17.58 -10.13 -17.84
C GLY A 252 17.94 -9.89 -16.37
N ALA A 253 19.11 -9.33 -16.05
CA ALA A 253 19.59 -9.13 -14.67
C ALA A 253 19.69 -7.64 -14.35
N ILE A 254 18.66 -7.08 -13.67
CA ILE A 254 18.51 -5.63 -13.55
C ILE A 254 18.65 -5.07 -12.13
N MET A 255 18.94 -5.88 -11.13
CA MET A 255 19.02 -5.43 -9.72
C MET A 255 19.98 -4.24 -9.51
N GLN A 256 21.05 -4.15 -10.28
CA GLN A 256 22.03 -3.07 -10.23
C GLN A 256 21.98 -2.16 -11.48
N ASN A 257 20.94 -2.29 -12.29
CA ASN A 257 20.70 -1.45 -13.47
C ASN A 257 19.53 -0.50 -13.20
N GLN A 258 19.83 0.66 -12.59
CA GLN A 258 18.81 1.65 -12.24
C GLN A 258 18.03 2.15 -13.47
N ALA A 259 18.69 2.29 -14.62
CA ALA A 259 18.01 2.74 -15.84
C ALA A 259 16.98 1.72 -16.32
N ALA A 260 17.28 0.43 -16.27
CA ALA A 260 16.31 -0.63 -16.58
C ALA A 260 15.16 -0.68 -15.57
N GLN A 261 15.46 -0.54 -14.27
CA GLN A 261 14.42 -0.47 -13.22
C GLN A 261 13.50 0.75 -13.41
N GLU A 262 14.04 1.89 -13.86
CA GLU A 262 13.24 3.09 -14.12
C GLU A 262 12.30 2.92 -15.32
N VAL A 263 12.74 2.22 -16.37
CA VAL A 263 11.86 1.83 -17.49
C VAL A 263 10.69 0.99 -16.98
N LEU A 264 10.95 -0.06 -16.19
CA LEU A 264 9.88 -0.88 -15.61
C LEU A 264 8.99 -0.09 -14.64
N ARG A 265 9.58 0.76 -13.80
CA ARG A 265 8.82 1.64 -12.89
C ARG A 265 7.87 2.58 -13.64
N ALA A 266 8.31 3.13 -14.76
CA ALA A 266 7.46 4.00 -15.59
C ALA A 266 6.30 3.21 -16.22
N ASN A 267 6.59 2.03 -16.78
CA ASN A 267 5.60 1.15 -17.39
C ASN A 267 4.64 0.57 -16.34
N GLY A 268 5.11 0.32 -15.13
CA GLY A 268 4.36 -0.31 -14.04
C GLY A 268 3.05 0.39 -13.70
N LYS A 269 2.92 1.67 -13.99
CA LYS A 269 1.68 2.44 -13.77
C LYS A 269 0.50 1.96 -14.63
N ASN A 270 0.78 1.25 -15.73
CA ASN A 270 -0.22 0.76 -16.68
C ASN A 270 -0.43 -0.77 -16.59
N VAL A 271 0.24 -1.42 -15.63
CA VAL A 271 0.29 -2.88 -15.54
C VAL A 271 -1.00 -3.47 -14.96
N PHE A 272 -1.61 -2.78 -14.00
CA PHE A 272 -2.79 -3.27 -13.30
C PHE A 272 -4.10 -2.72 -13.86
N SER A 273 -5.11 -3.56 -13.79
CA SER A 273 -6.51 -3.21 -13.99
C SER A 273 -7.36 -3.84 -12.88
N VAL A 274 -8.61 -3.38 -12.73
CA VAL A 274 -9.58 -3.95 -11.80
C VAL A 274 -10.73 -4.60 -12.57
N ARG A 275 -11.20 -5.73 -12.07
CA ARG A 275 -12.42 -6.42 -12.50
C ARG A 275 -13.33 -6.59 -11.27
N LEU A 276 -14.58 -6.16 -11.39
CA LEU A 276 -15.64 -6.27 -10.37
C LEU A 276 -16.50 -7.48 -10.59
#